data_b7e83449dbcb5252474d3d249e027111
#
_entry.id   b7e83449dbcb5252474d3d249e027111
#
_cell.length_a   1.000
_cell.length_b   1.000
_cell.length_c   1.000
_cell.angle_alpha   90.00
_cell.angle_beta   90.00
_cell.angle_gamma   90.00
#
_symmetry.space_group_name_H-M   'P 1'
#
loop_
_entity.id
_entity.type
_entity.pdbx_description
1 polymer ?
#
loop_
_entity_poly.entity_id
_entity_poly.type
_entity_poly.pdbx_seq_one_letter_code
_entity_poly.pdbx_strand_id
1 'polypeptide(L)'
;AMKFQNPRYINKMGDKEYMKYLPNGEDKSARYGTPRIKTPKEMIDYVHKQNAHIMISVWASFGPWTEMYQKMDSLKALLQFDTWPNNAGVRPYDPYNPVARDLYWSEMKKNIFDLGMDGWWLDSTEPDHMNLKDQDFNTLTYLGTFRRVHNAFPLMSNKGVYEHQRATTSDKRVFLLTRSSFLGQQRYASHSWS
;
A
#
# COMPACT_ATOMS: atom_id res chain seq x y z
N ALA A 1 -5.11 12.37 4.45
CA ALA A 1 -4.99 11.02 5.00
C ALA A 1 -5.16 10.04 3.87
N MET A 2 -4.17 9.16 3.64
CA MET A 2 -4.39 7.95 2.85
C MET A 2 -5.55 7.22 3.52
N LYS A 3 -6.76 7.42 3.02
CA LYS A 3 -7.88 6.60 3.43
C LYS A 3 -7.71 5.29 2.69
N PHE A 4 -7.10 4.30 3.32
CA PHE A 4 -7.23 2.91 2.94
C PHE A 4 -8.69 2.51 3.19
N GLN A 5 -9.57 2.97 2.32
CA GLN A 5 -10.97 2.64 2.42
C GLN A 5 -11.26 1.63 1.32
N ASN A 6 -11.41 0.38 1.72
CA ASN A 6 -12.23 -0.51 0.92
C ASN A 6 -13.67 0.03 1.01
N PRO A 7 -14.24 0.65 -0.04
CA PRO A 7 -15.55 1.29 0.04
C PRO A 7 -16.68 0.32 0.37
N ARG A 8 -16.49 -0.99 0.15
CA ARG A 8 -17.49 -2.01 0.48
C ARG A 8 -17.63 -2.27 1.98
N TYR A 9 -16.59 -1.99 2.76
CA TYR A 9 -16.65 -2.25 4.21
C TYR A 9 -16.89 -0.99 5.04
N ILE A 10 -16.46 0.18 4.59
CA ILE A 10 -16.57 1.42 5.38
C ILE A 10 -17.83 2.20 5.08
N ASN A 11 -18.37 2.15 3.84
CA ASN A 11 -19.64 2.83 3.51
C ASN A 11 -20.90 2.07 3.96
N LYS A 12 -20.78 0.82 4.40
CA LYS A 12 -21.91 0.05 4.94
C LYS A 12 -22.01 0.04 6.46
N MET A 13 -20.93 0.42 7.15
CA MET A 13 -20.93 0.54 8.61
C MET A 13 -20.21 1.82 8.99
N GLY A 14 -20.94 2.92 9.13
CA GLY A 14 -20.43 4.09 9.84
C GLY A 14 -20.06 3.71 11.26
N ASP A 15 -19.17 4.45 11.92
CA ASP A 15 -18.72 4.17 13.30
C ASP A 15 -19.87 3.88 14.27
N LYS A 16 -21.04 4.48 14.04
CA LYS A 16 -22.27 4.23 14.80
C LYS A 16 -22.91 2.86 14.52
N GLU A 17 -22.73 2.29 13.34
CA GLU A 17 -23.27 0.97 13.00
C GLU A 17 -22.37 -0.17 13.50
N TYR A 18 -21.06 0.00 13.43
CA TYR A 18 -20.11 -0.94 14.03
C TYR A 18 -20.34 -1.08 15.54
N MET A 19 -20.64 0.01 16.23
CA MET A 19 -20.96 0.00 17.66
C MET A 19 -22.26 -0.75 18.00
N LYS A 20 -23.20 -0.90 17.04
CA LYS A 20 -24.44 -1.70 17.23
C LYS A 20 -24.20 -3.20 17.25
N TYR A 21 -23.12 -3.69 16.64
CA TYR A 21 -22.79 -5.12 16.61
C TYR A 21 -21.93 -5.57 17.80
N LEU A 22 -21.51 -4.65 18.65
CA LEU A 22 -20.94 -5.00 19.93
C LEU A 22 -22.11 -5.39 20.86
N PRO A 23 -22.17 -6.64 21.35
CA PRO A 23 -23.20 -7.01 22.31
C PRO A 23 -23.19 -6.00 23.48
N ASN A 24 -24.34 -5.32 23.69
CA ASN A 24 -24.59 -4.34 24.74
C ASN A 24 -23.99 -2.93 24.58
N GLY A 25 -23.47 -2.52 23.41
CA GLY A 25 -22.93 -1.16 23.22
C GLY A 25 -21.72 -0.83 24.12
N GLU A 26 -21.16 -1.81 24.80
CA GLU A 26 -20.00 -1.65 25.65
C GLU A 26 -18.70 -1.64 24.82
N ASP A 27 -17.85 -0.68 25.10
CA ASP A 27 -16.49 -0.63 24.57
C ASP A 27 -15.70 -1.83 25.15
N LYS A 28 -15.59 -2.91 24.35
CA LYS A 28 -14.85 -4.10 24.77
C LYS A 28 -13.35 -3.85 24.99
N SER A 29 -12.80 -2.73 24.49
CA SER A 29 -11.40 -2.38 24.75
C SER A 29 -11.16 -2.15 26.24
N ALA A 30 -12.13 -1.61 26.95
CA ALA A 30 -12.08 -1.46 28.40
C ALA A 30 -12.08 -2.80 29.15
N ARG A 31 -12.73 -3.83 28.60
CA ARG A 31 -12.83 -5.18 29.21
C ARG A 31 -11.50 -5.94 29.23
N TYR A 32 -10.63 -5.66 28.27
CA TYR A 32 -9.33 -6.35 28.13
C TYR A 32 -8.15 -5.49 28.56
N GLY A 33 -8.39 -4.34 29.20
CA GLY A 33 -7.33 -3.43 29.62
C GLY A 33 -6.54 -2.80 28.46
N THR A 34 -7.07 -2.89 27.23
CA THR A 34 -6.43 -2.25 26.07
C THR A 34 -6.76 -0.76 26.08
N PRO A 35 -5.76 0.12 25.87
CA PRO A 35 -6.00 1.55 25.84
C PRO A 35 -6.90 1.91 24.66
N ARG A 36 -7.75 2.90 24.83
CA ARG A 36 -8.58 3.44 23.76
C ARG A 36 -7.70 4.20 22.76
N ILE A 37 -7.37 3.55 21.67
CA ILE A 37 -6.55 4.12 20.58
C ILE A 37 -7.47 4.90 19.64
N LYS A 38 -7.20 6.21 19.50
CA LYS A 38 -8.02 7.12 18.70
C LYS A 38 -7.38 7.49 17.36
N THR A 39 -6.07 7.39 17.27
CA THR A 39 -5.31 7.82 16.09
C THR A 39 -4.27 6.77 15.67
N PRO A 40 -3.87 6.73 14.39
CA PRO A 40 -2.78 5.88 13.94
C PRO A 40 -1.48 6.11 14.72
N LYS A 41 -1.18 7.36 15.06
CA LYS A 41 0.01 7.70 15.86
C LYS A 41 -0.04 7.06 17.25
N GLU A 42 -1.17 7.17 17.96
CA GLU A 42 -1.34 6.53 19.27
C GLU A 42 -1.19 5.00 19.18
N MET A 43 -1.68 4.38 18.09
CA MET A 43 -1.53 2.94 17.86
C MET A 43 -0.05 2.56 17.72
N ILE A 44 0.69 3.28 16.89
CA ILE A 44 2.11 3.05 16.66
C ILE A 44 2.88 3.23 17.98
N ASP A 45 2.65 4.32 18.69
CA ASP A 45 3.30 4.61 19.97
C ASP A 45 2.97 3.54 21.03
N TYR A 46 1.75 3.03 21.04
CA TYR A 46 1.37 1.93 21.94
C TYR A 46 2.15 0.66 21.62
N VAL A 47 2.25 0.28 20.34
CA VAL A 47 3.04 -0.90 19.93
C VAL A 47 4.52 -0.75 20.30
N HIS A 48 5.09 0.42 20.05
CA HIS A 48 6.48 0.70 20.42
C HIS A 48 6.73 0.62 21.94
N LYS A 49 5.77 1.08 22.76
CA LYS A 49 5.84 0.93 24.23
C LYS A 49 5.84 -0.52 24.69
N GLN A 50 5.35 -1.43 23.88
CA GLN A 50 5.42 -2.88 24.15
C GLN A 50 6.75 -3.50 23.66
N ASN A 51 7.70 -2.68 23.23
CA ASN A 51 8.97 -3.12 22.63
C ASN A 51 8.74 -3.99 21.37
N ALA A 52 7.72 -3.65 20.58
CA ALA A 52 7.36 -4.33 19.35
C ALA A 52 7.38 -3.36 18.16
N HIS A 53 7.46 -3.91 16.96
CA HIS A 53 7.39 -3.17 15.71
C HIS A 53 6.06 -3.38 15.01
N ILE A 54 5.67 -2.45 14.17
CA ILE A 54 4.41 -2.49 13.43
C ILE A 54 4.64 -2.25 11.94
N MET A 55 3.96 -3.02 11.12
CA MET A 55 3.93 -2.82 9.67
C MET A 55 2.50 -2.66 9.18
N ILE A 56 2.34 -2.03 8.02
CA ILE A 56 1.04 -1.81 7.41
C ILE A 56 1.03 -2.30 5.96
N SER A 57 -0.13 -2.84 5.55
CA SER A 57 -0.36 -3.19 4.15
C SER A 57 -0.51 -1.93 3.30
N VAL A 58 0.27 -1.86 2.22
CA VAL A 58 0.20 -0.82 1.20
C VAL A 58 0.16 -1.47 -0.18
N TRP A 59 -0.73 -0.97 -1.04
CA TRP A 59 -0.98 -1.53 -2.36
C TRP A 59 -0.38 -0.65 -3.45
N ALA A 60 0.03 -1.27 -4.53
CA ALA A 60 0.51 -0.57 -5.72
C ALA A 60 -0.63 -0.10 -6.65
N SER A 61 -1.89 -0.21 -6.21
CA SER A 61 -3.09 0.06 -7.01
C SER A 61 -4.05 0.99 -6.27
N PHE A 62 -4.74 1.85 -7.01
CA PHE A 62 -5.60 2.89 -6.45
C PHE A 62 -6.97 2.90 -7.12
N GLY A 63 -8.01 3.12 -6.33
CA GLY A 63 -9.37 3.31 -6.83
C GLY A 63 -9.62 4.76 -7.28
N PRO A 64 -10.50 4.98 -8.28
CA PRO A 64 -10.74 6.30 -8.86
C PRO A 64 -11.30 7.33 -7.87
N TRP A 65 -11.79 6.87 -6.72
CA TRP A 65 -12.29 7.71 -5.62
C TRP A 65 -11.21 8.21 -4.66
N THR A 66 -9.93 7.86 -4.89
CA THR A 66 -8.81 8.22 -4.01
C THR A 66 -8.04 9.42 -4.55
N GLU A 67 -7.54 10.26 -3.66
CA GLU A 67 -6.61 11.35 -4.04
C GLU A 67 -5.38 10.82 -4.78
N MET A 68 -4.86 9.66 -4.37
CA MET A 68 -3.69 9.08 -4.99
C MET A 68 -3.94 8.73 -6.45
N TYR A 69 -5.11 8.14 -6.77
CA TYR A 69 -5.49 7.89 -8.16
C TYR A 69 -5.48 9.18 -8.97
N GLN A 70 -6.14 10.23 -8.48
CA GLN A 70 -6.24 11.51 -9.19
C GLN A 70 -4.86 12.14 -9.43
N LYS A 71 -3.98 12.10 -8.44
CA LYS A 71 -2.60 12.58 -8.57
C LYS A 71 -1.81 11.76 -9.59
N MET A 72 -1.88 10.43 -9.52
CA MET A 72 -1.21 9.54 -10.47
C MET A 72 -1.76 9.69 -11.89
N ASP A 73 -3.07 9.83 -12.04
CA ASP A 73 -3.73 10.00 -13.34
C ASP A 73 -3.33 11.33 -14.00
N SER A 74 -3.28 12.42 -13.23
CA SER A 74 -2.82 13.73 -13.72
C SER A 74 -1.38 13.70 -14.25
N LEU A 75 -0.55 12.83 -13.71
CA LEU A 75 0.83 12.59 -14.14
C LEU A 75 0.95 11.52 -15.25
N LYS A 76 -0.19 10.96 -15.70
CA LYS A 76 -0.22 9.81 -16.63
C LYS A 76 0.62 8.63 -16.13
N ALA A 77 0.61 8.42 -14.84
CA ALA A 77 1.43 7.44 -14.13
C ALA A 77 0.62 6.22 -13.66
N LEU A 78 -0.62 6.04 -14.15
CA LEU A 78 -1.43 4.83 -13.97
C LEU A 78 -1.33 3.95 -15.21
N LEU A 79 -1.17 2.65 -14.99
CA LEU A 79 -1.30 1.66 -16.05
C LEU A 79 -2.76 1.55 -16.47
N GLN A 80 -3.01 1.39 -17.78
CA GLN A 80 -4.33 1.48 -18.36
C GLN A 80 -5.06 0.12 -18.39
N PHE A 81 -5.07 -0.58 -17.26
CA PHE A 81 -5.88 -1.76 -17.02
C PHE A 81 -6.35 -1.82 -15.57
N ASP A 82 -7.47 -2.49 -15.37
CA ASP A 82 -8.06 -2.64 -14.04
C ASP A 82 -7.48 -3.86 -13.32
N THR A 83 -7.27 -3.71 -12.01
CA THR A 83 -6.88 -4.79 -11.11
C THR A 83 -7.99 -5.10 -10.11
N TRP A 84 -7.70 -5.91 -9.11
CA TRP A 84 -8.64 -6.19 -8.02
C TRP A 84 -8.93 -4.91 -7.19
N PRO A 85 -10.18 -4.69 -6.76
CA PRO A 85 -11.37 -5.48 -7.04
C PRO A 85 -11.91 -5.25 -8.46
N ASN A 86 -12.33 -6.35 -9.11
CA ASN A 86 -12.78 -6.34 -10.50
C ASN A 86 -13.92 -5.34 -10.75
N ASN A 87 -13.89 -4.71 -11.92
CA ASN A 87 -14.91 -3.76 -12.37
C ASN A 87 -15.09 -2.53 -11.46
N ALA A 88 -14.07 -2.21 -10.66
CA ALA A 88 -14.09 -1.04 -9.79
C ALA A 88 -13.23 0.12 -10.32
N GLY A 89 -12.59 -0.02 -11.47
CA GLY A 89 -11.71 0.99 -12.04
C GLY A 89 -10.42 1.19 -11.25
N VAL A 90 -10.03 0.20 -10.45
CA VAL A 90 -8.77 0.25 -9.68
C VAL A 90 -7.61 -0.02 -10.62
N ARG A 91 -6.63 0.89 -10.63
CA ARG A 91 -5.47 0.81 -11.52
C ARG A 91 -4.17 0.82 -10.76
N PRO A 92 -3.17 0.03 -11.19
CA PRO A 92 -1.84 0.10 -10.61
C PRO A 92 -1.11 1.35 -11.11
N TYR A 93 -0.22 1.89 -10.25
CA TYR A 93 0.70 2.90 -10.73
C TYR A 93 1.82 2.25 -11.57
N ASP A 94 2.50 3.05 -12.37
CA ASP A 94 3.67 2.61 -13.14
C ASP A 94 4.96 2.70 -12.29
N PRO A 95 5.46 1.60 -11.70
CA PRO A 95 6.65 1.63 -10.87
C PRO A 95 7.95 1.82 -11.68
N TYR A 96 7.89 1.74 -13.00
CA TYR A 96 9.03 2.02 -13.89
C TYR A 96 9.24 3.53 -14.02
N ASN A 97 8.19 4.34 -13.84
CA ASN A 97 8.24 5.79 -13.88
C ASN A 97 8.82 6.34 -12.56
N PRO A 98 9.97 7.04 -12.60
CA PRO A 98 10.56 7.62 -11.39
C PRO A 98 9.63 8.62 -10.70
N VAL A 99 8.92 9.46 -11.46
CA VAL A 99 7.99 10.45 -10.89
C VAL A 99 6.84 9.77 -10.14
N ALA A 100 6.37 8.62 -10.63
CA ALA A 100 5.35 7.84 -9.94
C ALA A 100 5.88 7.25 -8.62
N ARG A 101 7.11 6.76 -8.60
CA ARG A 101 7.74 6.28 -7.35
C ARG A 101 7.94 7.41 -6.34
N ASP A 102 8.38 8.59 -6.80
CA ASP A 102 8.54 9.78 -5.96
C ASP A 102 7.20 10.17 -5.31
N LEU A 103 6.14 10.25 -6.10
CA LEU A 103 4.81 10.55 -5.59
C LEU A 103 4.32 9.49 -4.60
N TYR A 104 4.47 8.20 -4.95
CA TYR A 104 4.04 7.09 -4.09
C TYR A 104 4.73 7.17 -2.72
N TRP A 105 6.05 7.34 -2.71
CA TRP A 105 6.79 7.47 -1.47
C TRP A 105 6.43 8.75 -0.70
N SER A 106 6.29 9.89 -1.36
CA SER A 106 5.97 11.15 -0.69
C SER A 106 4.68 11.06 0.13
N GLU A 107 3.66 10.37 -0.41
CA GLU A 107 2.40 10.15 0.30
C GLU A 107 2.53 9.09 1.42
N MET A 108 3.29 8.02 1.19
CA MET A 108 3.60 7.04 2.24
C MET A 108 4.37 7.69 3.38
N LYS A 109 5.38 8.50 3.06
CA LYS A 109 6.19 9.20 4.05
C LYS A 109 5.32 10.12 4.91
N LYS A 110 4.63 11.06 4.27
CA LYS A 110 3.83 12.08 4.94
C LYS A 110 2.72 11.50 5.83
N ASN A 111 2.05 10.47 5.35
CA ASN A 111 0.82 9.99 6.01
C ASN A 111 1.04 8.82 6.96
N ILE A 112 2.18 8.10 6.84
CA ILE A 112 2.40 6.86 7.56
C ILE A 112 3.81 6.79 8.16
N PHE A 113 4.87 6.98 7.37
CA PHE A 113 6.25 6.84 7.84
C PHE A 113 6.59 7.86 8.93
N ASP A 114 6.21 9.12 8.74
CA ASP A 114 6.45 10.20 9.70
C ASP A 114 5.67 10.02 11.01
N LEU A 115 4.67 9.13 11.04
CA LEU A 115 4.00 8.71 12.27
C LEU A 115 4.78 7.66 13.07
N GLY A 116 5.84 7.08 12.48
CA GLY A 116 6.71 6.11 13.13
C GLY A 116 6.61 4.67 12.62
N MET A 117 5.87 4.40 11.53
CA MET A 117 5.72 3.05 10.96
C MET A 117 7.08 2.40 10.71
N ASP A 118 7.18 1.11 10.99
CA ASP A 118 8.46 0.39 10.94
C ASP A 118 8.66 -0.41 9.67
N GLY A 119 7.60 -0.89 9.04
CA GLY A 119 7.70 -1.75 7.87
C GLY A 119 6.50 -1.69 6.95
N TRP A 120 6.65 -2.29 5.78
CA TRP A 120 5.68 -2.25 4.70
C TRP A 120 5.32 -3.65 4.23
N TRP A 121 4.03 -3.94 4.19
CA TRP A 121 3.50 -5.11 3.52
C TRP A 121 3.03 -4.68 2.13
N LEU A 122 3.89 -4.92 1.13
CA LEU A 122 3.62 -4.61 -0.27
C LEU A 122 2.81 -5.73 -0.90
N ASP A 123 1.50 -5.69 -0.70
CA ASP A 123 0.59 -6.65 -1.30
C ASP A 123 0.23 -6.25 -2.73
N SER A 124 -0.15 -7.24 -3.55
CA SER A 124 -0.57 -7.02 -4.95
C SER A 124 0.49 -6.31 -5.83
N THR A 125 1.75 -6.65 -5.65
CA THR A 125 2.88 -6.04 -6.36
C THR A 125 3.34 -6.81 -7.59
N GLU A 126 2.56 -7.71 -8.12
CA GLU A 126 2.76 -8.35 -9.43
C GLU A 126 2.31 -7.51 -10.65
N PRO A 127 1.38 -6.54 -10.73
CA PRO A 127 0.19 -6.27 -9.92
C PRO A 127 -0.83 -7.42 -9.99
N ASP A 128 -1.85 -7.40 -9.12
CA ASP A 128 -2.88 -8.46 -9.13
C ASP A 128 -3.54 -8.55 -10.51
N HIS A 129 -3.19 -9.61 -11.25
CA HIS A 129 -3.44 -9.73 -12.68
C HIS A 129 -4.35 -10.91 -13.03
N MET A 130 -5.06 -11.48 -12.06
CA MET A 130 -5.90 -12.67 -12.29
C MET A 130 -6.95 -12.49 -13.40
N ASN A 131 -7.25 -11.24 -13.75
CA ASN A 131 -8.26 -10.89 -14.75
C ASN A 131 -7.70 -10.12 -15.95
N LEU A 132 -6.38 -9.99 -16.07
CA LEU A 132 -5.75 -9.33 -17.22
C LEU A 132 -6.02 -10.13 -18.50
N LYS A 133 -6.47 -9.40 -19.50
CA LYS A 133 -6.63 -9.91 -20.86
C LYS A 133 -5.33 -9.73 -21.63
N ASP A 134 -5.15 -10.47 -22.72
CA ASP A 134 -3.94 -10.37 -23.53
C ASP A 134 -3.67 -8.94 -24.02
N GLN A 135 -4.72 -8.19 -24.34
CA GLN A 135 -4.61 -6.79 -24.75
C GLN A 135 -4.05 -5.87 -23.65
N ASP A 136 -4.30 -6.17 -22.37
CA ASP A 136 -3.85 -5.33 -21.24
C ASP A 136 -2.33 -5.32 -21.12
N PHE A 137 -1.69 -6.43 -21.55
CA PHE A 137 -0.22 -6.52 -21.62
C PHE A 137 0.41 -5.58 -22.65
N ASN A 138 -0.36 -5.02 -23.57
CA ASN A 138 0.12 -4.03 -24.52
C ASN A 138 0.09 -2.59 -23.96
N THR A 139 -0.44 -2.39 -22.76
CA THR A 139 -0.38 -1.11 -22.04
C THR A 139 1.05 -0.59 -21.98
N LEU A 140 1.22 0.69 -22.28
CA LEU A 140 2.52 1.33 -22.19
C LEU A 140 2.87 1.63 -20.73
N THR A 141 4.09 1.32 -20.39
CA THR A 141 4.79 1.75 -19.18
C THR A 141 5.88 2.74 -19.54
N TYR A 142 6.53 3.33 -18.56
CA TYR A 142 7.70 4.20 -18.77
C TYR A 142 8.84 3.52 -19.54
N LEU A 143 9.00 2.20 -19.44
CA LEU A 143 10.07 1.42 -20.09
C LEU A 143 9.60 0.58 -21.29
N GLY A 144 8.41 0.86 -21.85
CA GLY A 144 7.85 0.14 -22.99
C GLY A 144 6.57 -0.61 -22.62
N THR A 145 6.19 -1.64 -23.39
CA THR A 145 4.94 -2.37 -23.11
C THR A 145 5.02 -3.18 -21.80
N PHE A 146 3.91 -3.26 -21.09
CA PHE A 146 3.82 -4.07 -19.89
C PHE A 146 4.19 -5.53 -20.14
N ARG A 147 3.82 -6.08 -21.30
CA ARG A 147 4.23 -7.44 -21.74
C ARG A 147 5.74 -7.66 -21.66
N ARG A 148 6.52 -6.64 -21.98
CA ARG A 148 7.99 -6.73 -21.97
C ARG A 148 8.59 -6.67 -20.58
N VAL A 149 7.95 -5.97 -19.65
CA VAL A 149 8.56 -5.61 -18.36
C VAL A 149 7.83 -6.16 -17.15
N HIS A 150 6.60 -6.73 -17.29
CA HIS A 150 5.71 -7.05 -16.18
C HIS A 150 6.35 -7.89 -15.07
N ASN A 151 7.21 -8.84 -15.40
CA ASN A 151 7.87 -9.68 -14.39
C ASN A 151 8.76 -8.86 -13.43
N ALA A 152 9.25 -7.70 -13.86
CA ALA A 152 10.06 -6.82 -13.02
C ALA A 152 9.24 -5.81 -12.21
N PHE A 153 7.91 -5.85 -12.28
CA PHE A 153 7.05 -4.96 -11.53
C PHE A 153 7.34 -4.97 -10.02
N PRO A 154 7.40 -6.15 -9.35
CA PRO A 154 7.71 -6.21 -7.93
C PRO A 154 9.10 -5.66 -7.61
N LEU A 155 10.09 -5.94 -8.44
CA LEU A 155 11.44 -5.40 -8.29
C LEU A 155 11.45 -3.88 -8.28
N MET A 156 10.71 -3.24 -9.20
CA MET A 156 10.67 -1.79 -9.34
C MET A 156 9.83 -1.11 -8.24
N SER A 157 8.75 -1.74 -7.81
CA SER A 157 7.97 -1.30 -6.65
C SER A 157 8.80 -1.32 -5.38
N ASN A 158 9.47 -2.43 -5.08
CA ASN A 158 10.33 -2.56 -3.90
C ASN A 158 11.52 -1.60 -3.95
N LYS A 159 12.16 -1.48 -5.12
CA LYS A 159 13.23 -0.49 -5.35
C LYS A 159 12.77 0.90 -4.95
N GLY A 160 11.60 1.32 -5.44
CA GLY A 160 11.06 2.65 -5.15
C GLY A 160 10.95 2.92 -3.65
N VAL A 161 10.29 2.03 -2.91
CA VAL A 161 10.11 2.20 -1.46
C VAL A 161 11.45 2.15 -0.73
N TYR A 162 12.31 1.18 -1.07
CA TYR A 162 13.61 1.02 -0.42
C TYR A 162 14.50 2.25 -0.59
N GLU A 163 14.75 2.67 -1.82
CA GLU A 163 15.66 3.77 -2.12
C GLU A 163 15.20 5.09 -1.50
N HIS A 164 13.89 5.37 -1.56
CA HIS A 164 13.34 6.59 -0.98
C HIS A 164 13.37 6.59 0.55
N GLN A 165 13.09 5.46 1.20
CA GLN A 165 13.23 5.37 2.65
C GLN A 165 14.68 5.53 3.07
N ARG A 166 15.64 4.90 2.38
CA ARG A 166 17.07 5.05 2.65
C ARG A 166 17.57 6.48 2.44
N ALA A 167 17.04 7.16 1.42
CA ALA A 167 17.34 8.59 1.21
C ALA A 167 16.70 9.49 2.28
N THR A 168 15.61 9.06 2.89
CA THR A 168 14.92 9.82 3.96
C THR A 168 15.66 9.72 5.29
N THR A 169 16.16 8.52 5.67
CA THR A 169 16.88 8.29 6.92
C THR A 169 17.76 7.04 6.88
N SER A 170 18.83 7.07 7.65
CA SER A 170 19.66 5.91 7.96
C SER A 170 19.29 5.23 9.29
N ASP A 171 18.47 5.85 10.12
CA ASP A 171 18.20 5.43 11.51
C ASP A 171 17.34 4.18 11.60
N LYS A 172 16.51 3.93 10.59
CA LYS A 172 15.67 2.74 10.50
C LYS A 172 16.12 1.84 9.36
N ARG A 173 16.18 0.53 9.62
CA ARG A 173 16.28 -0.45 8.56
C ARG A 173 14.99 -0.47 7.76
N VAL A 174 15.10 -0.65 6.45
CA VAL A 174 13.93 -0.91 5.61
C VAL A 174 13.50 -2.36 5.79
N PHE A 175 12.21 -2.58 5.98
CA PHE A 175 11.61 -3.90 6.04
C PHE A 175 10.43 -3.96 5.08
N LEU A 176 10.54 -4.80 4.06
CA LEU A 176 9.51 -5.00 3.04
C LEU A 176 9.07 -6.47 3.05
N LEU A 177 7.78 -6.70 3.23
CA LEU A 177 7.15 -7.99 3.02
C LEU A 177 6.32 -7.88 1.74
N THR A 178 6.54 -8.75 0.76
CA THR A 178 5.88 -8.68 -0.55
C THR A 178 5.41 -10.05 -1.02
N ARG A 179 4.25 -10.11 -1.67
CA ARG A 179 3.68 -11.35 -2.22
C ARG A 179 4.46 -11.87 -3.42
N SER A 180 4.97 -10.97 -4.22
CA SER A 180 5.67 -11.30 -5.46
C SER A 180 7.18 -11.13 -5.35
N SER A 181 7.91 -11.83 -6.18
CA SER A 181 9.36 -11.78 -6.20
C SER A 181 9.92 -11.78 -7.62
N PHE A 182 11.07 -11.14 -7.79
CA PHE A 182 11.85 -11.16 -9.01
C PHE A 182 13.34 -11.21 -8.69
N LEU A 183 14.13 -11.74 -9.60
CA LEU A 183 15.58 -11.87 -9.43
C LEU A 183 16.23 -10.53 -9.07
N GLY A 184 16.99 -10.51 -8.00
CA GLY A 184 17.68 -9.30 -7.50
C GLY A 184 16.87 -8.48 -6.48
N GLN A 185 15.63 -8.86 -6.17
CA GLN A 185 14.77 -8.12 -5.25
C GLN A 185 15.30 -8.12 -3.81
N GLN A 186 16.04 -9.15 -3.41
CA GLN A 186 16.67 -9.23 -2.09
C GLN A 186 17.58 -8.05 -1.76
N ARG A 187 18.13 -7.34 -2.77
CA ARG A 187 18.93 -6.11 -2.57
C ARG A 187 18.14 -4.95 -1.96
N TYR A 188 16.82 -5.03 -2.01
CA TYR A 188 15.92 -4.00 -1.51
C TYR A 188 15.25 -4.39 -0.19
N ALA A 189 15.91 -5.21 0.63
CA ALA A 189 15.42 -5.68 1.93
C ALA A 189 14.03 -6.33 1.86
N SER A 190 13.74 -7.02 0.76
CA SER A 190 12.46 -7.66 0.51
C SER A 190 12.44 -9.08 1.04
N HIS A 191 11.36 -9.41 1.74
CA HIS A 191 10.98 -10.74 2.16
C HIS A 191 9.69 -11.10 1.41
N SER A 192 9.62 -12.28 0.83
CA SER A 192 8.42 -12.74 0.12
C SER A 192 7.70 -13.83 0.90
N TRP A 193 6.38 -13.87 0.73
CA TRP A 193 5.54 -14.99 1.15
C TRP A 193 4.81 -15.57 -0.06
N SER A 194 4.31 -16.79 0.09
CA SER A 194 3.46 -17.49 -0.90
C SER A 194 2.13 -17.88 -0.27
#